data_3f11b92a7234f929e7740bdf9ee98372
#
_entry.id   3f11b92a7234f929e7740bdf9ee98372
#
_cell.length_a   1.000
_cell.length_b   1.000
_cell.length_c   1.000
_cell.angle_alpha   90.00
_cell.angle_beta   90.00
_cell.angle_gamma   90.00
#
_symmetry.space_group_name_H-M   'P 1'
#
loop_
_entity.id
_entity.type
_entity.pdbx_description
1 polymer ?
#
loop_
_entity_poly.entity_id
_entity_poly.type
_entity_poly.pdbx_seq_one_letter_code
_entity_poly.pdbx_strand_id
1 'polypeptide(L)'
;MKINVTLPFDHTEQAEEFLTAEAVAHISRHVEELGFNAGNVTDHPCPTARWRDAGGHDAQDPFVMLGLVAAHTTTLRLQTGILVATYRNPFITARAASTLDVFSNGRLTLGMGAGYMKGEYFALGVDFDRRNDLFDEYLEAMKLAWSGEEFDFEGTGYSARGSRMRPIPVQQPHPPLYIGGNSKRAIRRAVELADGWNPFFTGHAPSSTTRTQPMSGIDDLRSGMAYMCEHCEKLGRQAPPVIFLSSIMQPGESWEAQAVLDRLGKYKDLGVIGAASHFEGRTRAEWCDNASRFAGEVLAKVDAL
;
A
#
# COMPACT_ATOMS: atom_id res chain seq x y z
N MET A 1 -14.30 -11.10 -3.06
CA MET A 1 -12.86 -10.70 -3.05
C MET A 1 -12.77 -9.19 -3.04
N LYS A 2 -11.82 -8.56 -2.31
CA LYS A 2 -11.70 -7.10 -2.20
C LYS A 2 -10.95 -6.53 -3.40
N ILE A 3 -11.49 -5.51 -4.04
CA ILE A 3 -10.82 -4.81 -5.14
C ILE A 3 -10.58 -3.36 -4.74
N ASN A 4 -9.31 -2.97 -4.68
CA ASN A 4 -8.90 -1.58 -4.50
C ASN A 4 -8.65 -0.91 -5.85
N VAL A 5 -8.57 0.40 -5.85
CA VAL A 5 -8.18 1.18 -7.02
C VAL A 5 -7.01 2.12 -6.69
N THR A 6 -6.01 2.16 -7.56
CA THR A 6 -4.97 3.17 -7.49
C THR A 6 -5.55 4.49 -7.99
N LEU A 7 -5.56 5.49 -7.13
CA LEU A 7 -6.09 6.81 -7.45
C LEU A 7 -5.09 7.59 -8.31
N PRO A 8 -5.54 8.36 -9.34
CA PRO A 8 -4.68 9.00 -10.34
C PRO A 8 -4.02 10.29 -9.84
N PHE A 9 -3.61 10.34 -8.55
CA PHE A 9 -3.03 11.55 -7.96
C PHE A 9 -1.51 11.64 -8.15
N ASP A 10 -0.94 10.78 -8.96
CA ASP A 10 0.42 10.81 -9.48
C ASP A 10 0.52 11.45 -10.88
N HIS A 11 -0.61 11.80 -11.51
CA HIS A 11 -0.69 12.43 -12.83
C HIS A 11 -0.39 13.94 -12.75
N THR A 12 0.84 14.31 -12.43
CA THR A 12 1.25 15.71 -12.22
C THR A 12 1.27 16.54 -13.49
N GLU A 13 1.42 15.91 -14.66
CA GLU A 13 1.36 16.59 -15.96
C GLU A 13 -0.06 17.03 -16.33
N GLN A 14 -1.07 16.41 -15.74
CA GLN A 14 -2.49 16.75 -15.90
C GLN A 14 -3.07 17.25 -14.56
N ALA A 15 -2.34 18.12 -13.88
CA ALA A 15 -2.70 18.58 -12.54
C ALA A 15 -4.10 19.23 -12.46
N GLU A 16 -4.52 19.92 -13.50
CA GLU A 16 -5.87 20.51 -13.58
C GLU A 16 -6.99 19.46 -13.56
N GLU A 17 -6.72 18.28 -14.12
CA GLU A 17 -7.66 17.16 -14.18
C GLU A 17 -7.70 16.36 -12.88
N PHE A 18 -6.56 16.19 -12.18
CA PHE A 18 -6.44 15.21 -11.09
C PHE A 18 -6.05 15.79 -9.74
N LEU A 19 -5.37 16.94 -9.68
CA LEU A 19 -4.75 17.46 -8.46
C LEU A 19 -5.42 18.71 -7.87
N THR A 20 -6.62 19.05 -8.32
CA THR A 20 -7.43 20.08 -7.67
C THR A 20 -8.28 19.47 -6.56
N ALA A 21 -8.64 20.27 -5.54
CA ALA A 21 -9.52 19.78 -4.46
C ALA A 21 -10.86 19.24 -4.99
N GLU A 22 -11.39 19.86 -6.05
CA GLU A 22 -12.61 19.41 -6.74
C GLU A 22 -12.41 18.06 -7.42
N ALA A 23 -11.29 17.88 -8.13
CA ALA A 23 -10.97 16.61 -8.80
C ALA A 23 -10.83 15.48 -7.79
N VAL A 24 -10.10 15.70 -6.69
CA VAL A 24 -9.95 14.73 -5.61
C VAL A 24 -11.32 14.35 -5.02
N ALA A 25 -12.16 15.34 -4.74
CA ALA A 25 -13.50 15.11 -4.22
C ALA A 25 -14.37 14.30 -5.18
N HIS A 26 -14.35 14.65 -6.48
CA HIS A 26 -15.12 13.95 -7.51
C HIS A 26 -14.68 12.50 -7.68
N ILE A 27 -13.37 12.27 -7.90
CA ILE A 27 -12.80 10.92 -8.07
C ILE A 27 -13.05 10.05 -6.84
N SER A 28 -12.87 10.59 -5.63
CA SER A 28 -13.07 9.85 -4.39
C SER A 28 -14.51 9.36 -4.22
N ARG A 29 -15.49 10.22 -4.47
CA ARG A 29 -16.91 9.83 -4.40
C ARG A 29 -17.25 8.84 -5.52
N HIS A 30 -16.76 9.07 -6.72
CA HIS A 30 -17.00 8.19 -7.85
C HIS A 30 -16.56 6.76 -7.59
N VAL A 31 -15.33 6.55 -7.08
CA VAL A 31 -14.85 5.19 -6.78
C VAL A 31 -15.57 4.57 -5.56
N GLU A 32 -16.01 5.37 -4.60
CA GLU A 32 -16.88 4.90 -3.51
C GLU A 32 -18.23 4.41 -4.03
N GLU A 33 -18.90 5.20 -4.88
CA GLU A 33 -20.17 4.87 -5.51
C GLU A 33 -20.11 3.63 -6.39
N LEU A 34 -18.97 3.42 -7.07
CA LEU A 34 -18.72 2.21 -7.86
C LEU A 34 -18.51 0.96 -7.01
N GLY A 35 -18.29 1.09 -5.70
CA GLY A 35 -18.14 -0.03 -4.77
C GLY A 35 -16.71 -0.59 -4.65
N PHE A 36 -15.68 0.17 -5.03
CA PHE A 36 -14.31 -0.23 -4.73
C PHE A 36 -14.08 -0.33 -3.21
N ASN A 37 -13.25 -1.30 -2.79
CA ASN A 37 -12.97 -1.51 -1.38
C ASN A 37 -12.09 -0.39 -0.77
N ALA A 38 -11.07 0.08 -1.50
CA ALA A 38 -10.19 1.15 -1.06
C ALA A 38 -9.62 1.96 -2.22
N GLY A 39 -9.29 3.22 -1.94
CA GLY A 39 -8.42 4.05 -2.78
C GLY A 39 -6.97 3.96 -2.30
N ASN A 40 -6.04 3.69 -3.22
CA ASN A 40 -4.62 3.59 -2.93
C ASN A 40 -3.86 4.81 -3.46
N VAL A 41 -2.87 5.28 -2.70
CA VAL A 41 -1.89 6.30 -3.13
C VAL A 41 -0.48 5.83 -2.82
N THR A 42 0.49 6.26 -3.63
CA THR A 42 1.91 5.89 -3.49
C THR A 42 2.71 6.94 -2.70
N ASP A 43 4.01 6.72 -2.50
CA ASP A 43 4.90 7.55 -1.68
C ASP A 43 6.26 7.74 -2.36
N HIS A 44 6.46 8.88 -3.04
CA HIS A 44 7.72 9.31 -3.63
C HIS A 44 7.98 10.79 -3.33
N PRO A 45 8.51 11.12 -2.14
CA PRO A 45 8.64 12.51 -1.70
C PRO A 45 9.70 13.31 -2.45
N CYS A 46 10.73 12.66 -3.00
CA CYS A 46 11.83 13.34 -3.72
C CYS A 46 12.50 12.40 -4.73
N PRO A 47 11.75 11.94 -5.77
CA PRO A 47 12.31 11.03 -6.77
C PRO A 47 13.40 11.72 -7.59
N THR A 48 14.38 10.94 -8.05
CA THR A 48 15.45 11.50 -8.90
C THR A 48 14.93 11.76 -10.30
N ALA A 49 15.38 12.87 -10.94
CA ALA A 49 15.04 13.19 -12.32
C ALA A 49 15.30 12.02 -13.27
N ARG A 50 16.46 11.37 -13.12
CA ARG A 50 16.81 10.19 -13.93
C ARG A 50 15.76 9.08 -13.85
N TRP A 51 15.19 8.83 -12.68
CA TRP A 51 14.18 7.80 -12.52
C TRP A 51 12.85 8.24 -13.13
N ARG A 52 12.49 9.53 -12.96
CA ARG A 52 11.32 10.13 -13.61
C ARG A 52 11.41 10.02 -15.14
N ASP A 53 12.54 10.42 -15.72
CA ASP A 53 12.80 10.38 -17.17
C ASP A 53 12.81 8.95 -17.74
N ALA A 54 13.09 7.95 -16.90
CA ALA A 54 13.05 6.54 -17.26
C ALA A 54 11.66 5.87 -17.11
N GLY A 55 10.57 6.65 -17.01
CA GLY A 55 9.21 6.16 -16.87
C GLY A 55 8.73 5.98 -15.43
N GLY A 56 9.42 6.60 -14.48
CA GLY A 56 8.92 6.73 -13.11
C GLY A 56 7.75 7.70 -13.02
N HIS A 57 7.14 7.79 -11.85
CA HIS A 57 5.97 8.64 -11.59
C HIS A 57 6.21 9.58 -10.41
N ASP A 58 5.43 10.62 -10.29
CA ASP A 58 5.38 11.47 -9.10
C ASP A 58 4.46 10.85 -8.04
N ALA A 59 4.45 11.44 -6.87
CA ALA A 59 3.48 11.14 -5.84
C ALA A 59 3.26 12.37 -4.97
N GLN A 60 2.06 12.49 -4.45
CA GLN A 60 1.73 13.45 -3.40
C GLN A 60 2.01 12.84 -2.04
N ASP A 61 2.09 13.66 -0.96
CA ASP A 61 2.19 13.08 0.38
C ASP A 61 0.96 12.21 0.67
N PRO A 62 1.14 10.92 1.00
CA PRO A 62 0.04 9.98 1.12
C PRO A 62 -0.94 10.31 2.25
N PHE A 63 -0.49 10.89 3.35
CA PHE A 63 -1.38 11.24 4.45
C PHE A 63 -2.22 12.47 4.14
N VAL A 64 -1.65 13.45 3.42
CA VAL A 64 -2.38 14.64 2.95
C VAL A 64 -3.45 14.21 1.95
N MET A 65 -3.09 13.39 0.96
CA MET A 65 -4.03 12.93 -0.06
C MET A 65 -5.14 12.05 0.51
N LEU A 66 -4.79 11.05 1.32
CA LEU A 66 -5.78 10.19 1.95
C LEU A 66 -6.66 10.96 2.96
N GLY A 67 -6.16 12.03 3.56
CA GLY A 67 -6.96 12.95 4.37
C GLY A 67 -8.05 13.65 3.55
N LEU A 68 -7.71 14.11 2.34
CA LEU A 68 -8.70 14.69 1.40
C LEU A 68 -9.71 13.64 0.94
N VAL A 69 -9.25 12.43 0.59
CA VAL A 69 -10.15 11.31 0.23
C VAL A 69 -11.10 10.99 1.39
N ALA A 70 -10.58 10.92 2.62
CA ALA A 70 -11.38 10.65 3.83
C ALA A 70 -12.49 11.68 4.05
N ALA A 71 -12.20 12.97 3.77
CA ALA A 71 -13.15 14.07 3.92
C ALA A 71 -14.32 14.00 2.93
N HIS A 72 -14.16 13.30 1.81
CA HIS A 72 -15.15 13.23 0.73
C HIS A 72 -15.82 11.85 0.59
N THR A 73 -15.47 10.89 1.44
CA THR A 73 -15.99 9.51 1.44
C THR A 73 -16.41 9.07 2.84
N THR A 74 -17.26 8.05 2.91
CA THR A 74 -17.80 7.54 4.19
C THR A 74 -17.49 6.06 4.42
N THR A 75 -17.35 5.28 3.35
CA THR A 75 -17.16 3.81 3.38
C THR A 75 -15.88 3.37 2.69
N LEU A 76 -15.41 4.12 1.68
CA LEU A 76 -14.17 3.81 0.97
C LEU A 76 -13.01 3.72 1.94
N ARG A 77 -12.33 2.56 1.99
CA ARG A 77 -11.10 2.44 2.77
C ARG A 77 -9.97 3.22 2.13
N LEU A 78 -9.02 3.60 2.95
CA LEU A 78 -7.86 4.40 2.59
C LEU A 78 -6.62 3.53 2.71
N GLN A 79 -5.83 3.40 1.65
CA GLN A 79 -4.65 2.56 1.71
C GLN A 79 -3.42 3.26 1.14
N THR A 80 -2.29 3.14 1.84
CA THR A 80 -0.99 3.48 1.24
C THR A 80 -0.52 2.32 0.38
N GLY A 81 -0.16 2.59 -0.86
CA GLY A 81 0.20 1.55 -1.82
C GLY A 81 1.50 1.82 -2.57
N ILE A 82 2.64 1.91 -1.90
CA ILE A 82 2.95 1.69 -0.49
C ILE A 82 3.69 2.88 0.13
N LEU A 83 3.57 3.04 1.44
CA LEU A 83 4.36 4.00 2.22
C LEU A 83 5.77 3.46 2.43
N VAL A 84 6.80 4.23 2.14
CA VAL A 84 8.17 3.86 2.51
C VAL A 84 8.40 4.20 3.98
N ALA A 85 8.43 3.16 4.81
CA ALA A 85 8.41 3.28 6.26
C ALA A 85 9.47 4.24 6.83
N THR A 86 10.68 4.17 6.28
CA THR A 86 11.87 4.84 6.81
C THR A 86 12.13 6.24 6.26
N TYR A 87 11.25 6.76 5.39
CA TYR A 87 11.38 8.14 4.90
C TYR A 87 10.99 9.19 5.95
N ARG A 88 10.26 8.78 6.99
CA ARG A 88 9.78 9.66 8.07
C ARG A 88 10.13 9.07 9.42
N ASN A 89 10.33 9.92 10.43
CA ASN A 89 10.45 9.46 11.81
C ASN A 89 9.21 8.62 12.19
N PRO A 90 9.35 7.45 12.83
CA PRO A 90 8.23 6.53 13.09
C PRO A 90 7.13 7.14 13.96
N PHE A 91 7.46 8.04 14.87
CA PHE A 91 6.45 8.70 15.71
C PHE A 91 5.64 9.74 14.92
N ILE A 92 6.24 10.40 13.91
CA ILE A 92 5.51 11.27 12.98
C ILE A 92 4.56 10.43 12.12
N THR A 93 5.04 9.31 11.60
CA THR A 93 4.21 8.37 10.82
C THR A 93 3.08 7.80 11.68
N ALA A 94 3.37 7.35 12.90
CA ALA A 94 2.37 6.84 13.82
C ALA A 94 1.30 7.89 14.15
N ARG A 95 1.72 9.16 14.36
CA ARG A 95 0.80 10.27 14.59
C ARG A 95 -0.11 10.52 13.39
N ALA A 96 0.44 10.62 12.19
CA ALA A 96 -0.31 10.85 10.97
C ALA A 96 -1.33 9.71 10.73
N ALA A 97 -0.89 8.45 10.87
CA ALA A 97 -1.74 7.27 10.73
C ALA A 97 -2.87 7.25 11.76
N SER A 98 -2.58 7.49 13.05
CA SER A 98 -3.59 7.55 14.10
C SER A 98 -4.62 8.67 13.84
N THR A 99 -4.15 9.85 13.42
CA THR A 99 -5.02 10.97 13.06
C THR A 99 -5.96 10.60 11.93
N LEU A 100 -5.41 10.06 10.83
CA LEU A 100 -6.19 9.66 9.67
C LEU A 100 -7.17 8.53 10.00
N ASP A 101 -6.77 7.57 10.81
CA ASP A 101 -7.64 6.48 11.25
C ASP A 101 -8.84 6.99 12.05
N VAL A 102 -8.60 7.93 12.98
CA VAL A 102 -9.67 8.57 13.75
C VAL A 102 -10.62 9.38 12.86
N PHE A 103 -10.10 10.25 11.99
CA PHE A 103 -10.93 11.07 11.11
C PHE A 103 -11.69 10.26 10.06
N SER A 104 -11.15 9.13 9.66
CA SER A 104 -11.82 8.21 8.72
C SER A 104 -12.73 7.18 9.41
N ASN A 105 -12.85 7.21 10.74
CA ASN A 105 -13.60 6.23 11.52
C ASN A 105 -13.12 4.79 11.24
N GLY A 106 -11.80 4.54 11.32
CA GLY A 106 -11.22 3.19 11.22
C GLY A 106 -11.14 2.64 9.80
N ARG A 107 -10.99 3.50 8.78
CA ARG A 107 -10.89 3.06 7.38
C ARG A 107 -9.45 2.95 6.86
N LEU A 108 -8.42 3.29 7.64
CA LEU A 108 -7.03 3.24 7.20
C LEU A 108 -6.50 1.80 7.10
N THR A 109 -5.71 1.53 6.09
CA THR A 109 -4.82 0.36 5.95
C THR A 109 -3.45 0.86 5.52
N LEU A 110 -2.40 0.43 6.19
CA LEU A 110 -1.03 0.84 5.88
C LEU A 110 -0.32 -0.26 5.08
N GLY A 111 -0.24 -0.08 3.77
CA GLY A 111 0.70 -0.82 2.94
C GLY A 111 2.08 -0.16 3.07
N MET A 112 3.07 -0.90 3.57
CA MET A 112 4.38 -0.35 3.92
C MET A 112 5.52 -1.16 3.31
N GLY A 113 6.61 -0.50 2.94
CA GLY A 113 7.78 -1.14 2.36
C GLY A 113 9.09 -0.50 2.80
N ALA A 114 10.20 -1.21 2.53
CA ALA A 114 11.54 -0.70 2.80
C ALA A 114 12.04 0.31 1.75
N GLY A 115 11.31 0.52 0.66
CA GLY A 115 11.75 1.36 -0.44
C GLY A 115 12.97 0.82 -1.19
N TYR A 116 13.20 1.35 -2.38
CA TYR A 116 14.30 0.91 -3.27
C TYR A 116 15.09 2.08 -3.87
N MET A 117 14.60 3.31 -3.75
CA MET A 117 15.20 4.49 -4.38
C MET A 117 16.29 5.12 -3.52
N LYS A 118 17.54 4.73 -3.79
CA LYS A 118 18.71 5.25 -3.05
C LYS A 118 18.81 6.77 -3.08
N GLY A 119 18.37 7.41 -4.18
CA GLY A 119 18.36 8.87 -4.30
C GLY A 119 17.44 9.56 -3.32
N GLU A 120 16.24 9.02 -3.08
CA GLU A 120 15.32 9.56 -2.07
C GLU A 120 15.87 9.38 -0.66
N TYR A 121 16.50 8.24 -0.36
CA TYR A 121 17.17 8.02 0.92
C TYR A 121 18.23 9.09 1.20
N PHE A 122 19.04 9.44 0.19
CA PHE A 122 20.02 10.51 0.31
C PHE A 122 19.37 11.88 0.51
N ALA A 123 18.33 12.19 -0.25
CA ALA A 123 17.61 13.46 -0.12
C ALA A 123 17.00 13.64 1.27
N LEU A 124 16.55 12.55 1.88
CA LEU A 124 15.91 12.54 3.21
C LEU A 124 16.89 12.32 4.37
N GLY A 125 18.20 12.14 4.09
CA GLY A 125 19.23 11.95 5.11
C GLY A 125 19.16 10.61 5.84
N VAL A 126 18.55 9.58 5.22
CA VAL A 126 18.38 8.25 5.80
C VAL A 126 19.37 7.27 5.21
N ASP A 127 19.97 6.41 6.03
CA ASP A 127 20.91 5.39 5.59
C ASP A 127 20.19 4.29 4.79
N PHE A 128 20.43 4.27 3.48
CA PHE A 128 19.84 3.30 2.58
C PHE A 128 20.23 1.85 2.91
N ASP A 129 21.45 1.61 3.34
CA ASP A 129 21.94 0.24 3.55
C ASP A 129 21.34 -0.36 4.82
N ARG A 130 20.95 0.47 5.78
CA ARG A 130 20.20 0.09 7.00
C ARG A 130 18.69 0.04 6.84
N ARG A 131 18.13 0.40 5.68
CA ARG A 131 16.66 0.56 5.47
C ARG A 131 15.80 -0.59 5.97
N ASN A 132 16.31 -1.81 5.89
CA ASN A 132 15.56 -2.98 6.32
C ASN A 132 15.55 -3.15 7.84
N ASP A 133 16.64 -2.85 8.53
CA ASP A 133 16.73 -2.92 9.98
C ASP A 133 15.95 -1.76 10.59
N LEU A 134 16.08 -0.57 10.01
CA LEU A 134 15.28 0.60 10.39
C LEU A 134 13.78 0.35 10.20
N PHE A 135 13.38 -0.38 9.15
CA PHE A 135 11.97 -0.68 8.96
C PHE A 135 11.41 -1.57 10.08
N ASP A 136 12.15 -2.60 10.47
CA ASP A 136 11.76 -3.49 11.57
C ASP A 136 11.63 -2.67 12.87
N GLU A 137 12.65 -1.86 13.21
CA GLU A 137 12.67 -0.94 14.36
C GLU A 137 11.48 0.04 14.33
N TYR A 138 11.17 0.63 13.16
CA TYR A 138 10.10 1.61 13.04
C TYR A 138 8.71 1.01 13.22
N LEU A 139 8.48 -0.22 12.77
CA LEU A 139 7.22 -0.92 13.04
C LEU A 139 7.00 -1.15 14.53
N GLU A 140 8.04 -1.51 15.27
CA GLU A 140 7.99 -1.69 16.73
C GLU A 140 7.68 -0.35 17.44
N ALA A 141 8.41 0.71 17.08
CA ALA A 141 8.20 2.05 17.63
C ALA A 141 6.76 2.57 17.39
N MET A 142 6.24 2.38 16.18
CA MET A 142 4.88 2.80 15.82
C MET A 142 3.83 2.04 16.61
N LYS A 143 3.95 0.71 16.73
CA LYS A 143 3.02 -0.11 17.52
C LYS A 143 3.01 0.28 18.99
N LEU A 144 4.19 0.53 19.55
CA LEU A 144 4.30 0.99 20.92
C LEU A 144 3.61 2.34 21.13
N ALA A 145 3.82 3.28 20.20
CA ALA A 145 3.16 4.58 20.25
C ALA A 145 1.62 4.49 20.13
N TRP A 146 1.09 3.54 19.36
CA TRP A 146 -0.36 3.33 19.21
C TRP A 146 -1.03 2.67 20.43
N SER A 147 -0.26 2.12 21.37
CA SER A 147 -0.84 1.59 22.60
C SER A 147 -1.59 2.63 23.43
N GLY A 148 -1.20 3.92 23.30
CA GLY A 148 -1.73 5.00 24.12
C GLY A 148 -1.25 5.02 25.57
N GLU A 149 -0.39 4.07 25.94
CA GLU A 149 0.25 4.00 27.25
C GLU A 149 1.54 4.81 27.25
N GLU A 150 2.10 5.04 28.45
CA GLU A 150 3.41 5.65 28.60
C GLU A 150 4.50 4.67 28.18
N PHE A 151 5.48 5.15 27.40
CA PHE A 151 6.55 4.30 26.92
C PHE A 151 7.90 5.04 26.83
N ASP A 152 8.96 4.24 26.94
CA ASP A 152 10.31 4.56 26.54
C ASP A 152 10.69 3.79 25.30
N PHE A 153 11.46 4.40 24.41
CA PHE A 153 11.99 3.72 23.23
C PHE A 153 13.34 4.31 22.83
N GLU A 154 14.33 3.45 22.56
CA GLU A 154 15.62 3.85 22.05
C GLU A 154 15.77 3.35 20.62
N GLY A 155 15.69 4.27 19.67
CA GLY A 155 15.81 3.98 18.25
C GLY A 155 17.11 4.54 17.66
N THR A 156 17.33 4.26 16.40
CA THR A 156 18.48 4.74 15.65
C THR A 156 18.32 6.23 15.30
N GLY A 157 19.00 7.08 16.06
CA GLY A 157 18.98 8.53 15.85
C GLY A 157 17.76 9.26 16.44
N TYR A 158 16.94 8.58 17.23
CA TYR A 158 15.83 9.15 17.98
C TYR A 158 15.57 8.35 19.26
N SER A 159 14.96 9.00 20.25
CA SER A 159 14.53 8.33 21.47
C SER A 159 13.25 8.96 22.02
N ALA A 160 12.47 8.17 22.72
CA ALA A 160 11.32 8.61 23.50
C ALA A 160 11.57 8.28 24.98
N ARG A 161 11.14 9.17 25.87
CA ARG A 161 11.23 9.00 27.32
C ARG A 161 9.96 9.48 27.98
N GLY A 162 9.27 8.59 28.69
CA GLY A 162 7.98 8.88 29.33
C GLY A 162 6.95 9.42 28.34
N SER A 163 7.01 9.01 27.07
CA SER A 163 6.18 9.52 26.00
C SER A 163 4.83 8.81 25.96
N ARG A 164 3.79 9.54 25.57
CA ARG A 164 2.45 8.98 25.37
C ARG A 164 1.81 9.62 24.15
N MET A 165 1.27 8.82 23.23
CA MET A 165 0.63 9.33 22.03
C MET A 165 -0.90 9.15 22.08
N ARG A 166 -1.64 10.24 21.92
CA ARG A 166 -3.10 10.26 21.78
C ARG A 166 -3.51 11.28 20.71
N PRO A 167 -4.60 11.05 19.95
CA PRO A 167 -5.50 9.89 20.06
C PRO A 167 -4.80 8.60 19.60
N ILE A 168 -5.24 7.46 20.13
CA ILE A 168 -4.90 6.14 19.57
C ILE A 168 -5.76 5.89 18.33
N PRO A 169 -5.37 4.96 17.45
CA PRO A 169 -6.22 4.55 16.33
C PRO A 169 -7.57 4.02 16.78
N VAL A 170 -8.59 4.18 15.95
CA VAL A 170 -9.91 3.54 16.15
C VAL A 170 -9.78 2.02 15.99
N GLN A 171 -9.03 1.59 14.99
CA GLN A 171 -8.74 0.19 14.76
C GLN A 171 -7.74 -0.35 15.80
N GLN A 172 -8.07 -1.44 16.46
CA GLN A 172 -7.26 -2.02 17.53
C GLN A 172 -6.69 -3.38 17.12
N PRO A 173 -5.44 -3.70 17.49
CA PRO A 173 -4.49 -2.88 18.26
C PRO A 173 -3.88 -1.71 17.47
N HIS A 174 -4.04 -1.69 16.15
CA HIS A 174 -3.56 -0.66 15.20
C HIS A 174 -4.27 -0.81 13.85
N PRO A 175 -4.18 0.16 12.93
CA PRO A 175 -4.61 -0.01 11.55
C PRO A 175 -3.90 -1.21 10.92
N PRO A 176 -4.58 -2.01 10.06
CA PRO A 176 -3.94 -3.15 9.41
C PRO A 176 -2.64 -2.75 8.69
N LEU A 177 -1.58 -3.54 8.94
CA LEU A 177 -0.24 -3.36 8.37
C LEU A 177 0.00 -4.42 7.30
N TYR A 178 0.20 -4.00 6.04
CA TYR A 178 0.52 -4.90 4.92
C TYR A 178 1.93 -4.62 4.43
N ILE A 179 2.78 -5.65 4.46
CA ILE A 179 4.20 -5.53 4.09
C ILE A 179 4.38 -5.78 2.60
N GLY A 180 4.83 -4.75 1.89
CA GLY A 180 5.18 -4.80 0.48
C GLY A 180 6.54 -5.45 0.22
N GLY A 181 6.63 -6.11 -0.93
CA GLY A 181 7.86 -6.73 -1.43
C GLY A 181 7.82 -8.24 -1.49
N ASN A 182 8.65 -8.80 -2.39
CA ASN A 182 8.65 -10.22 -2.73
C ASN A 182 9.80 -11.01 -2.07
N SER A 183 10.69 -10.34 -1.32
CA SER A 183 11.83 -11.00 -0.71
C SER A 183 11.41 -11.86 0.49
N LYS A 184 12.20 -12.90 0.77
CA LYS A 184 12.02 -13.72 1.98
C LYS A 184 12.01 -12.86 3.26
N ARG A 185 12.78 -11.76 3.31
CA ARG A 185 12.76 -10.83 4.45
C ARG A 185 11.42 -10.10 4.56
N ALA A 186 10.83 -9.65 3.43
CA ALA A 186 9.52 -9.03 3.45
C ALA A 186 8.43 -10.00 3.93
N ILE A 187 8.48 -11.26 3.47
CA ILE A 187 7.55 -12.30 3.91
C ILE A 187 7.70 -12.58 5.42
N ARG A 188 8.95 -12.73 5.93
CA ARG A 188 9.16 -12.91 7.37
C ARG A 188 8.63 -11.73 8.17
N ARG A 189 8.91 -10.49 7.74
CA ARG A 189 8.38 -9.28 8.38
C ARG A 189 6.85 -9.27 8.42
N ALA A 190 6.18 -9.70 7.34
CA ALA A 190 4.73 -9.84 7.34
C ALA A 190 4.25 -10.85 8.38
N VAL A 191 4.96 -11.98 8.54
CA VAL A 191 4.64 -13.00 9.54
C VAL A 191 4.93 -12.53 10.97
N GLU A 192 6.04 -11.85 11.20
CA GLU A 192 6.52 -11.51 12.54
C GLU A 192 5.90 -10.21 13.06
N LEU A 193 5.72 -9.22 12.19
CA LEU A 193 5.44 -7.84 12.59
C LEU A 193 4.16 -7.24 11.96
N ALA A 194 3.38 -7.99 11.16
CA ALA A 194 2.27 -7.38 10.45
C ALA A 194 1.05 -8.31 10.29
N ASP A 195 0.02 -7.79 9.63
CA ASP A 195 -1.26 -8.47 9.43
C ASP A 195 -1.38 -9.07 8.02
N GLY A 196 -0.63 -8.51 7.06
CA GLY A 196 -0.71 -8.92 5.66
C GLY A 196 0.62 -8.85 4.92
N TRP A 197 0.69 -9.65 3.86
CA TRP A 197 1.73 -9.59 2.83
C TRP A 197 1.14 -8.97 1.57
N ASN A 198 1.84 -7.98 1.01
CA ASN A 198 1.43 -7.23 -0.18
C ASN A 198 2.47 -7.41 -1.30
N PRO A 199 2.51 -8.59 -1.94
CA PRO A 199 3.41 -8.85 -3.06
C PRO A 199 2.98 -8.10 -4.32
N PHE A 200 3.91 -7.95 -5.27
CA PHE A 200 3.63 -7.36 -6.56
C PHE A 200 4.34 -8.08 -7.70
N PHE A 201 3.69 -8.14 -8.85
CA PHE A 201 4.30 -8.68 -10.05
C PHE A 201 5.30 -7.68 -10.63
N THR A 202 6.51 -8.17 -10.92
CA THR A 202 7.59 -7.36 -11.48
C THR A 202 7.66 -7.45 -13.00
N GLY A 203 6.89 -8.36 -13.61
CA GLY A 203 7.02 -8.68 -15.02
C GLY A 203 8.46 -9.11 -15.33
N HIS A 204 8.99 -8.61 -16.45
CA HIS A 204 10.38 -8.82 -16.87
C HIS A 204 11.32 -7.70 -16.41
N ALA A 205 10.87 -6.80 -15.51
CA ALA A 205 11.71 -5.73 -15.00
C ALA A 205 12.92 -6.30 -14.25
N PRO A 206 14.14 -5.77 -14.50
CA PRO A 206 15.32 -6.23 -13.78
C PRO A 206 15.16 -6.01 -12.27
N SER A 207 15.53 -7.01 -11.48
CA SER A 207 15.55 -6.91 -10.00
C SER A 207 16.43 -5.77 -9.48
N SER A 208 17.37 -5.28 -10.31
CA SER A 208 18.19 -4.10 -10.01
C SER A 208 17.37 -2.80 -9.90
N THR A 209 16.19 -2.72 -10.54
CA THR A 209 15.32 -1.54 -10.51
C THR A 209 14.49 -1.50 -9.24
N THR A 210 13.79 -2.59 -8.93
CA THR A 210 12.88 -2.68 -7.78
C THR A 210 13.55 -3.20 -6.51
N ARG A 211 14.78 -3.71 -6.61
CA ARG A 211 15.59 -4.29 -5.52
C ARG A 211 14.82 -5.32 -4.68
N THR A 212 13.89 -6.00 -5.30
CA THR A 212 13.12 -7.11 -4.72
C THR A 212 13.27 -8.36 -5.58
N GLN A 213 12.87 -9.50 -5.04
CA GLN A 213 12.88 -10.76 -5.80
C GLN A 213 11.84 -10.67 -6.92
N PRO A 214 12.19 -11.06 -8.16
CA PRO A 214 11.22 -11.11 -9.24
C PRO A 214 10.02 -12.00 -8.88
N MET A 215 8.84 -11.59 -9.32
CA MET A 215 7.62 -12.38 -9.26
C MET A 215 6.94 -12.25 -10.63
N SER A 216 7.01 -13.31 -11.41
CA SER A 216 6.57 -13.31 -12.81
C SER A 216 5.16 -13.87 -12.99
N GLY A 217 4.65 -14.60 -12.00
CA GLY A 217 3.35 -15.22 -12.10
C GLY A 217 2.89 -15.95 -10.84
N ILE A 218 1.85 -16.74 -11.02
CA ILE A 218 1.14 -17.42 -9.93
C ILE A 218 2.01 -18.48 -9.21
N ASP A 219 2.97 -19.07 -9.89
CA ASP A 219 3.84 -20.09 -9.29
C ASP A 219 4.88 -19.45 -8.35
N ASP A 220 5.36 -18.25 -8.67
CA ASP A 220 6.19 -17.48 -7.77
C ASP A 220 5.40 -17.05 -6.53
N LEU A 221 4.13 -16.67 -6.71
CA LEU A 221 3.22 -16.35 -5.61
C LEU A 221 3.03 -17.57 -4.70
N ARG A 222 2.74 -18.76 -5.27
CA ARG A 222 2.64 -20.01 -4.50
C ARG A 222 3.91 -20.31 -3.70
N SER A 223 5.07 -20.12 -4.32
CA SER A 223 6.36 -20.34 -3.66
C SER A 223 6.56 -19.41 -2.47
N GLY A 224 6.18 -18.13 -2.63
CA GLY A 224 6.18 -17.16 -1.53
C GLY A 224 5.22 -17.53 -0.40
N MET A 225 4.01 -17.98 -0.76
CA MET A 225 3.00 -18.43 0.21
C MET A 225 3.46 -19.68 0.98
N ALA A 226 4.04 -20.65 0.28
CA ALA A 226 4.58 -21.85 0.93
C ALA A 226 5.68 -21.47 1.95
N TYR A 227 6.58 -20.55 1.58
CA TYR A 227 7.58 -20.03 2.50
C TYR A 227 6.96 -19.28 3.69
N MET A 228 5.89 -18.52 3.46
CA MET A 228 5.16 -17.82 4.53
C MET A 228 4.54 -18.81 5.53
N CYS A 229 3.88 -19.86 5.04
CA CYS A 229 3.29 -20.90 5.87
C CYS A 229 4.37 -21.64 6.69
N GLU A 230 5.46 -22.07 6.06
CA GLU A 230 6.60 -22.70 6.74
C GLU A 230 7.16 -21.81 7.88
N HIS A 231 7.23 -20.49 7.63
CA HIS A 231 7.72 -19.57 8.65
C HIS A 231 6.71 -19.38 9.80
N CYS A 232 5.40 -19.35 9.50
CA CYS A 232 4.35 -19.35 10.52
C CYS A 232 4.42 -20.58 11.41
N GLU A 233 4.59 -21.78 10.84
CA GLU A 233 4.73 -23.03 11.57
C GLU A 233 5.93 -23.00 12.53
N LYS A 234 7.09 -22.51 12.07
CA LYS A 234 8.30 -22.36 12.90
C LYS A 234 8.09 -21.47 14.10
N LEU A 235 7.23 -20.47 13.99
CA LEU A 235 6.94 -19.51 15.07
C LEU A 235 5.71 -19.88 15.89
N GLY A 236 4.99 -20.96 15.53
CA GLY A 236 3.73 -21.35 16.18
C GLY A 236 2.59 -20.36 15.92
N ARG A 237 2.67 -19.54 14.86
CA ARG A 237 1.62 -18.61 14.49
C ARG A 237 0.44 -19.35 13.87
N GLN A 238 -0.73 -19.29 14.53
CA GLN A 238 -1.93 -20.06 14.14
C GLN A 238 -2.53 -19.65 12.79
N ALA A 239 -2.52 -18.35 12.49
CA ALA A 239 -3.07 -17.82 11.24
C ALA A 239 -1.98 -17.08 10.44
N PRO A 240 -1.75 -17.45 9.15
CA PRO A 240 -0.84 -16.70 8.30
C PRO A 240 -1.37 -15.28 8.05
N PRO A 241 -0.48 -14.32 7.74
CA PRO A 241 -0.88 -13.01 7.26
C PRO A 241 -1.80 -13.12 6.05
N VAL A 242 -2.75 -12.20 5.92
CA VAL A 242 -3.58 -12.10 4.71
C VAL A 242 -2.72 -11.71 3.51
N ILE A 243 -3.13 -12.11 2.30
CA ILE A 243 -2.42 -11.77 1.07
C ILE A 243 -3.29 -10.80 0.27
N PHE A 244 -2.72 -9.63 -0.01
CA PHE A 244 -3.34 -8.61 -0.83
C PHE A 244 -2.36 -8.19 -1.94
N LEU A 245 -2.72 -8.43 -3.21
CA LEU A 245 -1.84 -8.11 -4.33
C LEU A 245 -1.84 -6.61 -4.63
N SER A 246 -0.67 -6.05 -4.89
CA SER A 246 -0.53 -4.64 -5.29
C SER A 246 -1.14 -4.34 -6.65
N SER A 247 -1.31 -5.36 -7.51
CA SER A 247 -1.98 -5.22 -8.81
C SER A 247 -2.65 -6.53 -9.24
N ILE A 248 -3.81 -6.41 -9.90
CA ILE A 248 -4.46 -7.53 -10.58
C ILE A 248 -3.70 -7.90 -11.85
N MET A 249 -3.24 -6.89 -12.58
CA MET A 249 -2.59 -7.03 -13.87
C MET A 249 -1.07 -7.06 -13.71
N GLN A 250 -0.42 -7.71 -14.65
CA GLN A 250 1.03 -7.58 -14.79
C GLN A 250 1.38 -6.30 -15.57
N PRO A 251 2.57 -5.73 -15.37
CA PRO A 251 2.99 -4.56 -16.12
C PRO A 251 2.89 -4.76 -17.63
N GLY A 252 2.24 -3.82 -18.32
CA GLY A 252 2.08 -3.84 -19.78
C GLY A 252 0.92 -4.70 -20.32
N GLU A 253 0.14 -5.33 -19.45
CA GLU A 253 -1.07 -6.03 -19.88
C GLU A 253 -2.27 -5.08 -20.01
N SER A 254 -3.01 -5.18 -21.12
CA SER A 254 -4.36 -4.65 -21.23
C SER A 254 -5.35 -5.57 -20.55
N TRP A 255 -6.41 -5.02 -19.96
CA TRP A 255 -7.39 -5.85 -19.30
C TRP A 255 -8.60 -6.18 -20.20
N GLU A 256 -8.94 -7.46 -20.20
CA GLU A 256 -10.18 -7.99 -20.74
C GLU A 256 -10.99 -8.58 -19.59
N ALA A 257 -12.27 -8.25 -19.49
CA ALA A 257 -13.10 -8.55 -18.32
C ALA A 257 -13.06 -10.05 -17.94
N GLN A 258 -13.22 -10.95 -18.89
CA GLN A 258 -13.22 -12.39 -18.60
C GLN A 258 -11.83 -12.87 -18.14
N ALA A 259 -10.76 -12.39 -18.78
CA ALA A 259 -9.39 -12.75 -18.37
C ALA A 259 -9.07 -12.26 -16.96
N VAL A 260 -9.56 -11.06 -16.57
CA VAL A 260 -9.43 -10.55 -15.20
C VAL A 260 -10.21 -11.41 -14.23
N LEU A 261 -11.46 -11.76 -14.52
CA LEU A 261 -12.28 -12.63 -13.66
C LEU A 261 -11.66 -14.00 -13.47
N ASP A 262 -11.17 -14.64 -14.54
CA ASP A 262 -10.48 -15.93 -14.46
C ASP A 262 -9.21 -15.85 -13.59
N ARG A 263 -8.49 -14.74 -13.67
CA ARG A 263 -7.30 -14.48 -12.86
C ARG A 263 -7.66 -14.27 -11.40
N LEU A 264 -8.68 -13.47 -11.10
CA LEU A 264 -9.17 -13.24 -9.74
C LEU A 264 -9.69 -14.55 -9.12
N GLY A 265 -10.35 -15.41 -9.89
CA GLY A 265 -10.73 -16.77 -9.47
C GLY A 265 -9.52 -17.58 -9.01
N LYS A 266 -8.45 -17.63 -9.82
CA LYS A 266 -7.21 -18.33 -9.47
C LYS A 266 -6.53 -17.74 -8.21
N TYR A 267 -6.58 -16.42 -8.02
CA TYR A 267 -6.05 -15.78 -6.81
C TYR A 267 -6.90 -16.13 -5.58
N LYS A 268 -8.22 -16.11 -5.72
CA LYS A 268 -9.14 -16.51 -4.65
C LYS A 268 -8.92 -17.96 -4.21
N ASP A 269 -8.75 -18.89 -5.17
CA ASP A 269 -8.46 -20.30 -4.90
C ASP A 269 -7.14 -20.48 -4.11
N LEU A 270 -6.20 -19.56 -4.25
CA LEU A 270 -4.96 -19.53 -3.46
C LEU A 270 -5.13 -18.89 -2.08
N GLY A 271 -6.30 -18.31 -1.76
CA GLY A 271 -6.52 -17.62 -0.51
C GLY A 271 -6.10 -16.13 -0.52
N VAL A 272 -5.87 -15.55 -1.69
CA VAL A 272 -5.68 -14.09 -1.81
C VAL A 272 -6.98 -13.38 -1.51
N ILE A 273 -6.95 -12.43 -0.59
CA ILE A 273 -8.17 -11.72 -0.13
C ILE A 273 -8.56 -10.55 -1.01
N GLY A 274 -7.62 -10.02 -1.78
CA GLY A 274 -7.87 -8.87 -2.64
C GLY A 274 -6.68 -8.46 -3.49
N ALA A 275 -6.93 -7.53 -4.40
CA ALA A 275 -5.93 -6.95 -5.29
C ALA A 275 -6.30 -5.52 -5.68
N ALA A 276 -5.31 -4.74 -6.16
CA ALA A 276 -5.55 -3.39 -6.66
C ALA A 276 -5.70 -3.38 -8.18
N SER A 277 -6.60 -2.55 -8.67
CA SER A 277 -6.75 -2.18 -10.08
C SER A 277 -6.07 -0.84 -10.35
N HIS A 278 -5.70 -0.62 -11.60
CA HIS A 278 -5.14 0.62 -12.10
C HIS A 278 -5.82 0.96 -13.42
N PHE A 279 -6.12 2.23 -13.65
CA PHE A 279 -6.78 2.70 -14.88
C PHE A 279 -5.98 3.81 -15.54
N GLU A 280 -5.93 3.77 -16.85
CA GLU A 280 -5.37 4.84 -17.67
C GLU A 280 -6.42 5.91 -17.89
N GLY A 281 -5.99 7.12 -18.22
CA GLY A 281 -6.83 8.25 -18.59
C GLY A 281 -6.01 9.54 -18.61
N ARG A 282 -6.13 10.32 -19.67
CA ARG A 282 -5.48 11.65 -19.76
C ARG A 282 -6.33 12.76 -19.18
N THR A 283 -7.64 12.51 -19.08
CA THR A 283 -8.59 13.40 -18.44
C THR A 283 -9.29 12.67 -17.30
N ARG A 284 -9.85 13.43 -16.37
CA ARG A 284 -10.67 12.90 -15.27
C ARG A 284 -11.85 12.09 -15.80
N ALA A 285 -12.48 12.55 -16.88
CA ALA A 285 -13.61 11.88 -17.51
C ALA A 285 -13.20 10.49 -18.05
N GLU A 286 -12.12 10.42 -18.84
CA GLU A 286 -11.61 9.14 -19.37
C GLU A 286 -11.25 8.16 -18.27
N TRP A 287 -10.61 8.64 -17.21
CA TRP A 287 -10.25 7.79 -16.06
C TRP A 287 -11.49 7.25 -15.35
N CYS A 288 -12.47 8.12 -15.08
CA CYS A 288 -13.75 7.72 -14.44
C CYS A 288 -14.55 6.75 -15.32
N ASP A 289 -14.56 6.94 -16.65
CA ASP A 289 -15.22 6.03 -17.58
C ASP A 289 -14.57 4.64 -17.55
N ASN A 290 -13.23 4.55 -17.52
CA ASN A 290 -12.52 3.29 -17.40
C ASN A 290 -12.77 2.61 -16.05
N ALA A 291 -12.81 3.35 -14.95
CA ALA A 291 -13.18 2.84 -13.64
C ALA A 291 -14.61 2.30 -13.62
N SER A 292 -15.56 3.04 -14.22
CA SER A 292 -16.98 2.65 -14.33
C SER A 292 -17.16 1.39 -15.17
N ARG A 293 -16.45 1.30 -16.32
CA ARG A 293 -16.48 0.10 -17.16
C ARG A 293 -15.97 -1.11 -16.39
N PHE A 294 -14.84 -0.99 -15.71
CA PHE A 294 -14.30 -2.07 -14.88
C PHE A 294 -15.28 -2.47 -13.76
N ALA A 295 -15.90 -1.51 -13.11
CA ALA A 295 -16.87 -1.80 -12.06
C ALA A 295 -18.08 -2.58 -12.61
N GLY A 296 -18.63 -2.20 -13.76
CA GLY A 296 -19.74 -2.93 -14.38
C GLY A 296 -19.38 -4.30 -14.93
N GLU A 297 -18.21 -4.45 -15.54
CA GLU A 297 -17.81 -5.68 -16.21
C GLU A 297 -17.12 -6.70 -15.28
N VAL A 298 -16.41 -6.23 -14.25
CA VAL A 298 -15.60 -7.07 -13.35
C VAL A 298 -16.10 -6.99 -11.91
N LEU A 299 -16.10 -5.80 -11.30
CA LEU A 299 -16.35 -5.65 -9.85
C LEU A 299 -17.71 -6.19 -9.45
N ALA A 300 -18.76 -5.94 -10.24
CA ALA A 300 -20.11 -6.47 -10.02
C ALA A 300 -20.19 -8.01 -10.01
N LYS A 301 -19.18 -8.71 -10.52
CA LYS A 301 -19.15 -10.18 -10.63
C LYS A 301 -18.15 -10.85 -9.66
N VAL A 302 -17.32 -10.06 -8.99
CA VAL A 302 -16.25 -10.58 -8.11
C VAL A 302 -16.80 -11.43 -6.95
N ASP A 303 -17.95 -11.08 -6.42
CA ASP A 303 -18.56 -11.84 -5.31
C ASP A 303 -19.13 -13.19 -5.73
N ALA A 304 -19.37 -13.38 -7.04
CA ALA A 304 -19.83 -14.64 -7.61
C ALA A 304 -18.67 -15.61 -7.94
N LEU A 305 -17.42 -15.16 -7.87
CA LEU A 305 -16.24 -16.02 -7.98
C LEU A 305 -16.07 -16.82 -6.67
#